data_fb8c45691dcd47c7b2406665d22a4873
#
_entry.id   fb8c45691dcd47c7b2406665d22a4873
#
_cell.length_a   1.000
_cell.length_b   1.000
_cell.length_c   1.000
_cell.angle_alpha   90.00
_cell.angle_beta   90.00
_cell.angle_gamma   90.00
#
_symmetry.space_group_name_H-M   'P 1'
#
loop_
_entity.id
_entity.type
_entity.pdbx_description
1 polymer ?
#
loop_
_entity_poly.entity_id
_entity_poly.type
_entity_poly.pdbx_seq_one_letter_code
_entity_poly.pdbx_strand_id
1 'polypeptide(L)'
;MKRSDVMHAEVAHAAKDKETRSAVDDPITLQIIRHDLVSIPNQIDRNITRTAFSQLINEYKDYAVGIVDPDGNLISQSRGSLLIFAANALGTAVRDGLSLHGADNIAHGDVLISNHAETLGQHLNNVVMYTPVRADRGRGEIVAFFCVLMHWIDVGGIMVGSCTSTSTTEIFQEGIQFRSVKLMHRGVRSDDMFRMIQCNTRFPEMLTGDVEAQIAGCLLGRDMVGQVVGKYGVERFRAAVIAMWDHARRLSRMAVEAAPRGEFSGYAFLDNDGVHMDRTVPVGVRVRLDGKRITVDYADVADQLSGPMNAGRNGGAVAAARIAIKYLFSPEEPLTEGDFDLLDVEIPEGKFLSAHRNAPLGLSGHMIPTTVDTILRAM
;
A
#
# COMPACT_ATOMS: atom_id res chain seq x y z
N MET A 1 -27.55 -50.61 3.62
CA MET A 1 -26.38 -50.04 2.96
C MET A 1 -25.18 -50.96 3.20
N LYS A 2 -24.64 -51.57 2.16
CA LYS A 2 -23.60 -52.60 2.31
C LYS A 2 -22.23 -51.89 2.58
N ARG A 3 -21.42 -52.52 3.48
CA ARG A 3 -20.06 -52.01 3.86
C ARG A 3 -19.16 -51.67 2.64
N SER A 4 -19.42 -52.27 1.46
CA SER A 4 -18.72 -51.99 0.22
C SER A 4 -19.01 -50.60 -0.36
N ASP A 5 -20.21 -50.05 -0.14
CA ASP A 5 -20.62 -48.77 -0.73
C ASP A 5 -20.02 -47.60 0.01
N VAL A 6 -19.79 -47.74 1.35
CA VAL A 6 -19.10 -46.72 2.17
C VAL A 6 -17.61 -46.67 1.84
N MET A 7 -16.98 -47.82 1.65
CA MET A 7 -15.55 -47.89 1.30
C MET A 7 -15.25 -47.34 -0.11
N HIS A 8 -16.16 -47.52 -1.06
CA HIS A 8 -16.02 -46.94 -2.40
C HIS A 8 -16.22 -45.40 -2.39
N ALA A 9 -17.09 -44.87 -1.53
CA ALA A 9 -17.29 -43.43 -1.35
C ALA A 9 -16.09 -42.73 -0.68
N GLU A 10 -15.49 -43.40 0.32
CA GLU A 10 -14.28 -42.89 1.01
C GLU A 10 -13.04 -42.91 0.10
N VAL A 11 -12.87 -43.96 -0.73
CA VAL A 11 -11.77 -44.04 -1.72
C VAL A 11 -11.95 -43.03 -2.85
N ALA A 12 -13.19 -42.80 -3.31
CA ALA A 12 -13.50 -41.78 -4.30
C ALA A 12 -13.30 -40.36 -3.77
N HIS A 13 -13.60 -40.12 -2.48
CA HIS A 13 -13.37 -38.83 -1.81
C HIS A 13 -11.86 -38.56 -1.62
N ALA A 14 -11.11 -39.56 -1.16
CA ALA A 14 -9.67 -39.47 -1.00
C ALA A 14 -8.90 -39.33 -2.33
N ALA A 15 -9.42 -39.95 -3.42
CA ALA A 15 -8.88 -39.78 -4.76
C ALA A 15 -9.16 -38.38 -5.30
N LYS A 16 -10.36 -37.85 -5.09
CA LYS A 16 -10.75 -36.49 -5.47
C LYS A 16 -9.97 -35.42 -4.69
N ASP A 17 -9.73 -35.64 -3.41
CA ASP A 17 -8.88 -34.77 -2.58
C ASP A 17 -7.41 -34.81 -3.01
N LYS A 18 -6.94 -35.98 -3.46
CA LYS A 18 -5.57 -36.14 -3.97
C LYS A 18 -5.39 -35.53 -5.37
N GLU A 19 -6.38 -35.66 -6.24
CA GLU A 19 -6.41 -34.96 -7.54
C GLU A 19 -6.54 -33.45 -7.38
N THR A 20 -7.36 -32.99 -6.45
CA THR A 20 -7.54 -31.55 -6.14
C THR A 20 -6.26 -30.97 -5.55
N ARG A 21 -5.57 -31.67 -4.63
CA ARG A 21 -4.25 -31.25 -4.12
C ARG A 21 -3.19 -31.25 -5.22
N SER A 22 -3.09 -32.30 -6.04
CA SER A 22 -2.15 -32.39 -7.18
C SER A 22 -2.39 -31.29 -8.22
N ALA A 23 -3.64 -30.84 -8.43
CA ALA A 23 -3.97 -29.78 -9.36
C ALA A 23 -3.71 -28.37 -8.82
N VAL A 24 -3.72 -28.20 -7.50
CA VAL A 24 -3.34 -26.92 -6.82
C VAL A 24 -1.83 -26.74 -6.81
N ASP A 25 -1.06 -27.85 -6.80
CA ASP A 25 0.39 -27.86 -6.69
C ASP A 25 1.15 -27.87 -8.04
N ASP A 26 0.46 -27.61 -9.17
CA ASP A 26 1.15 -27.50 -10.46
C ASP A 26 2.05 -26.24 -10.51
N PRO A 27 3.39 -26.41 -10.44
CA PRO A 27 4.31 -25.28 -10.36
C PRO A 27 4.25 -24.38 -11.61
N ILE A 28 3.93 -24.93 -12.76
CA ILE A 28 3.85 -24.18 -14.03
C ILE A 28 2.64 -23.22 -13.97
N THR A 29 1.48 -23.75 -13.59
CA THR A 29 0.27 -22.91 -13.44
C THR A 29 0.47 -21.83 -12.39
N LEU A 30 1.08 -22.13 -11.25
CA LEU A 30 1.38 -21.12 -10.22
C LEU A 30 2.32 -20.02 -10.74
N GLN A 31 3.33 -20.37 -11.55
CA GLN A 31 4.22 -19.38 -12.17
C GLN A 31 3.51 -18.52 -13.22
N ILE A 32 2.56 -19.07 -13.98
CA ILE A 32 1.75 -18.30 -14.93
C ILE A 32 0.89 -17.28 -14.16
N ILE A 33 0.19 -17.72 -13.11
CA ILE A 33 -0.62 -16.82 -12.27
C ILE A 33 0.27 -15.72 -11.64
N ARG A 34 1.45 -16.08 -11.10
CA ARG A 34 2.41 -15.10 -10.59
C ARG A 34 2.77 -14.05 -11.65
N HIS A 35 3.08 -14.50 -12.87
CA HIS A 35 3.42 -13.59 -13.97
C HIS A 35 2.26 -12.64 -14.30
N ASP A 36 1.03 -13.15 -14.36
CA ASP A 36 -0.16 -12.34 -14.59
C ASP A 36 -0.34 -11.30 -13.46
N LEU A 37 -0.24 -11.71 -12.19
CA LEU A 37 -0.40 -10.83 -11.02
C LEU A 37 0.68 -9.75 -10.94
N VAL A 38 1.90 -9.99 -11.39
CA VAL A 38 2.97 -9.00 -11.49
C VAL A 38 2.75 -8.09 -12.71
N SER A 39 2.25 -8.63 -13.82
CA SER A 39 2.06 -7.90 -15.07
C SER A 39 0.89 -6.90 -15.02
N ILE A 40 -0.22 -7.27 -14.34
CA ILE A 40 -1.45 -6.45 -14.30
C ILE A 40 -1.17 -5.04 -13.74
N PRO A 41 -0.57 -4.85 -12.55
CA PRO A 41 -0.26 -3.50 -12.06
C PRO A 41 0.62 -2.70 -13.02
N ASN A 42 1.59 -3.34 -13.71
CA ASN A 42 2.43 -2.67 -14.71
C ASN A 42 1.66 -2.22 -15.95
N GLN A 43 0.60 -2.93 -16.34
CA GLN A 43 -0.27 -2.53 -17.45
C GLN A 43 -1.13 -1.33 -17.07
N ILE A 44 -1.71 -1.35 -15.86
CA ILE A 44 -2.51 -0.24 -15.34
C ILE A 44 -1.65 1.01 -15.14
N ASP A 45 -0.43 0.88 -14.62
CA ASP A 45 0.57 1.94 -14.51
C ASP A 45 0.75 2.70 -15.85
N ARG A 46 1.01 1.96 -16.93
CA ARG A 46 1.14 2.56 -18.27
C ARG A 46 -0.14 3.24 -18.75
N ASN A 47 -1.30 2.69 -18.42
CA ASN A 47 -2.58 3.31 -18.80
C ASN A 47 -2.79 4.62 -18.05
N ILE A 48 -2.57 4.63 -16.74
CA ILE A 48 -2.66 5.83 -15.89
C ILE A 48 -1.75 6.94 -16.41
N THR A 49 -0.46 6.64 -16.68
CA THR A 49 0.49 7.62 -17.22
C THR A 49 -0.01 8.27 -18.52
N ARG A 50 -0.80 7.56 -19.34
CA ARG A 50 -1.31 8.06 -20.62
C ARG A 50 -2.63 8.80 -20.53
N THR A 51 -3.40 8.55 -19.48
CA THR A 51 -4.79 9.05 -19.35
C THR A 51 -4.94 10.14 -18.31
N ALA A 52 -3.98 10.28 -17.40
CA ALA A 52 -3.99 11.34 -16.39
C ALA A 52 -3.75 12.72 -17.00
N PHE A 53 -4.29 13.74 -16.35
CA PHE A 53 -4.28 15.12 -16.79
C PHE A 53 -3.15 15.94 -16.17
N SER A 54 -2.82 15.68 -14.89
CA SER A 54 -1.78 16.42 -14.20
C SER A 54 -0.38 15.93 -14.53
N GLN A 55 0.58 16.84 -14.54
CA GLN A 55 2.00 16.54 -14.70
C GLN A 55 2.56 15.70 -13.56
N LEU A 56 1.98 15.81 -12.36
CA LEU A 56 2.33 14.97 -11.22
C LEU A 56 2.18 13.48 -11.52
N ILE A 57 1.16 13.13 -12.29
CA ILE A 57 0.87 11.73 -12.62
C ILE A 57 1.54 11.31 -13.93
N ASN A 58 1.42 12.11 -15.00
CA ASN A 58 1.89 11.68 -16.32
C ASN A 58 3.41 11.83 -16.52
N GLU A 59 4.07 12.80 -15.85
CA GLU A 59 5.51 13.06 -15.97
C GLU A 59 6.27 12.59 -14.72
N TYR A 60 5.89 13.05 -13.52
CA TYR A 60 6.55 12.69 -12.25
C TYR A 60 6.22 11.27 -11.78
N LYS A 61 5.10 10.69 -12.25
CA LYS A 61 4.59 9.37 -11.86
C LYS A 61 4.38 9.26 -10.35
N ASP A 62 3.83 10.31 -9.76
CA ASP A 62 3.58 10.39 -8.33
C ASP A 62 2.32 9.60 -7.95
N TYR A 63 2.42 8.29 -8.11
CA TYR A 63 1.34 7.33 -7.86
C TYR A 63 1.89 5.94 -7.56
N ALA A 64 1.01 5.06 -7.10
CA ALA A 64 1.28 3.63 -6.93
C ALA A 64 0.07 2.80 -7.37
N VAL A 65 0.35 1.65 -7.97
CA VAL A 65 -0.66 0.67 -8.43
C VAL A 65 -0.33 -0.68 -7.85
N GLY A 66 -1.28 -1.33 -7.19
CA GLY A 66 -1.05 -2.62 -6.58
C GLY A 66 -2.30 -3.46 -6.36
N ILE A 67 -2.04 -4.71 -6.00
CA ILE A 67 -3.03 -5.70 -5.61
C ILE A 67 -2.75 -6.06 -4.16
N VAL A 68 -3.77 -6.04 -3.31
CA VAL A 68 -3.68 -6.47 -1.92
C VAL A 68 -4.73 -7.54 -1.62
N ASP A 69 -4.46 -8.41 -0.67
CA ASP A 69 -5.44 -9.39 -0.20
C ASP A 69 -6.49 -8.75 0.74
N PRO A 70 -7.52 -9.48 1.17
CA PRO A 70 -8.51 -8.96 2.11
C PRO A 70 -7.96 -8.58 3.49
N ASP A 71 -6.81 -9.11 3.88
CA ASP A 71 -6.13 -8.74 5.14
C ASP A 71 -5.22 -7.50 4.97
N GLY A 72 -5.18 -6.93 3.76
CA GLY A 72 -4.36 -5.76 3.40
C GLY A 72 -2.89 -6.09 3.20
N ASN A 73 -2.55 -7.35 2.91
CA ASN A 73 -1.19 -7.74 2.57
C ASN A 73 -0.92 -7.52 1.09
N LEU A 74 0.23 -6.97 0.76
CA LEU A 74 0.60 -6.68 -0.62
C LEU A 74 0.89 -7.97 -1.40
N ILE A 75 0.11 -8.21 -2.46
CA ILE A 75 0.34 -9.31 -3.40
C ILE A 75 1.38 -8.90 -4.44
N SER A 76 1.18 -7.75 -5.07
CA SER A 76 2.11 -7.19 -6.05
C SER A 76 1.83 -5.71 -6.29
N GLN A 77 2.83 -5.01 -6.85
CA GLN A 77 2.70 -3.63 -7.31
C GLN A 77 3.40 -3.42 -8.64
N SER A 78 3.13 -2.30 -9.31
CA SER A 78 3.87 -1.91 -10.52
C SER A 78 5.31 -1.51 -10.18
N ARG A 79 6.22 -1.78 -11.11
CA ARG A 79 7.65 -1.39 -10.96
C ARG A 79 7.83 0.13 -11.03
N GLY A 80 6.93 0.85 -11.71
CA GLY A 80 6.93 2.30 -11.81
C GLY A 80 6.38 3.01 -10.57
N SER A 81 5.74 2.28 -9.65
CA SER A 81 5.19 2.83 -8.42
C SER A 81 6.27 3.36 -7.49
N LEU A 82 6.02 4.53 -6.90
CA LEU A 82 6.85 5.02 -5.83
C LEU A 82 6.71 4.12 -4.59
N LEU A 83 7.84 3.57 -4.12
CA LEU A 83 7.86 2.65 -2.98
C LEU A 83 7.27 3.25 -1.71
N ILE A 84 7.41 4.58 -1.53
CA ILE A 84 6.89 5.31 -0.38
C ILE A 84 5.36 5.13 -0.21
N PHE A 85 4.62 4.94 -1.29
CA PHE A 85 3.17 4.78 -1.26
C PHE A 85 2.75 3.32 -1.15
N ALA A 86 3.39 2.47 -1.92
CA ALA A 86 2.97 1.08 -2.07
C ALA A 86 3.42 0.20 -0.90
N ALA A 87 4.52 0.54 -0.22
CA ALA A 87 5.07 -0.27 0.86
C ALA A 87 4.09 -0.53 2.02
N ASN A 88 3.13 0.36 2.28
CA ASN A 88 2.14 0.14 3.35
C ASN A 88 0.76 0.80 3.09
N ALA A 89 0.69 1.92 2.37
CA ALA A 89 -0.53 2.73 2.27
C ALA A 89 -1.72 1.99 1.66
N LEU A 90 -1.49 1.19 0.60
CA LEU A 90 -2.56 0.46 -0.09
C LEU A 90 -3.28 -0.53 0.84
N GLY A 91 -2.51 -1.36 1.52
CA GLY A 91 -3.06 -2.34 2.46
C GLY A 91 -3.73 -1.70 3.68
N THR A 92 -3.16 -0.61 4.18
CA THR A 92 -3.72 0.14 5.30
C THR A 92 -5.09 0.74 4.97
N ALA A 93 -5.28 1.30 3.76
CA ALA A 93 -6.56 1.80 3.30
C ALA A 93 -7.62 0.69 3.21
N VAL A 94 -7.24 -0.48 2.69
CA VAL A 94 -8.15 -1.65 2.58
C VAL A 94 -8.57 -2.15 3.95
N ARG A 95 -7.64 -2.33 4.90
CA ARG A 95 -7.97 -2.74 6.28
C ARG A 95 -8.93 -1.77 6.96
N ASP A 96 -8.69 -0.46 6.84
CA ASP A 96 -9.58 0.56 7.40
C ASP A 96 -10.99 0.48 6.78
N GLY A 97 -11.08 0.37 5.46
CA GLY A 97 -12.36 0.24 4.76
C GLY A 97 -13.14 -1.02 5.14
N LEU A 98 -12.47 -2.17 5.24
CA LEU A 98 -13.08 -3.40 5.71
C LEU A 98 -13.55 -3.31 7.16
N SER A 99 -12.77 -2.64 8.02
CA SER A 99 -13.16 -2.39 9.42
C SER A 99 -14.40 -1.51 9.53
N LEU A 100 -14.54 -0.50 8.68
CA LEU A 100 -15.65 0.45 8.69
C LEU A 100 -16.94 -0.13 8.09
N HIS A 101 -16.83 -0.82 6.97
CA HIS A 101 -17.98 -1.26 6.19
C HIS A 101 -18.36 -2.73 6.45
N GLY A 102 -17.37 -3.58 6.76
CA GLY A 102 -17.52 -5.03 6.67
C GLY A 102 -17.50 -5.51 5.22
N ALA A 103 -17.00 -6.73 4.98
CA ALA A 103 -16.84 -7.30 3.63
C ALA A 103 -18.16 -7.43 2.86
N ASP A 104 -19.26 -7.70 3.56
CA ASP A 104 -20.59 -7.89 2.97
C ASP A 104 -21.16 -6.59 2.39
N ASN A 105 -20.75 -5.45 2.93
CA ASN A 105 -21.22 -4.12 2.49
C ASN A 105 -20.31 -3.47 1.44
N ILE A 106 -19.21 -4.13 1.04
CA ILE A 106 -18.37 -3.68 -0.07
C ILE A 106 -18.74 -4.52 -1.30
N ALA A 107 -19.62 -3.99 -2.16
CA ALA A 107 -20.17 -4.72 -3.29
C ALA A 107 -19.23 -4.69 -4.52
N HIS A 108 -19.45 -5.63 -5.45
CA HIS A 108 -18.83 -5.54 -6.78
C HIS A 108 -19.23 -4.22 -7.46
N GLY A 109 -18.24 -3.51 -8.01
CA GLY A 109 -18.44 -2.20 -8.62
C GLY A 109 -18.37 -1.02 -7.65
N ASP A 110 -18.20 -1.26 -6.33
CA ASP A 110 -17.84 -0.19 -5.41
C ASP A 110 -16.40 0.26 -5.68
N VAL A 111 -16.16 1.57 -5.64
CA VAL A 111 -14.84 2.18 -5.56
C VAL A 111 -14.83 3.06 -4.32
N LEU A 112 -13.93 2.73 -3.40
CA LEU A 112 -13.75 3.46 -2.15
C LEU A 112 -12.54 4.40 -2.27
N ILE A 113 -12.61 5.52 -1.56
CA ILE A 113 -11.56 6.55 -1.55
C ILE A 113 -11.14 6.86 -0.12
N SER A 114 -9.83 6.97 0.13
CA SER A 114 -9.28 7.36 1.42
C SER A 114 -7.99 8.16 1.27
N ASN A 115 -7.89 9.25 2.03
CA ASN A 115 -6.66 9.98 2.32
C ASN A 115 -6.59 10.35 3.82
N HIS A 116 -7.29 9.57 4.65
CA HIS A 116 -7.43 9.86 6.07
C HIS A 116 -6.07 9.83 6.77
N ALA A 117 -5.68 10.96 7.35
CA ALA A 117 -4.35 11.17 7.91
C ALA A 117 -3.97 10.18 9.01
N GLU A 118 -4.90 9.90 9.95
CA GLU A 118 -4.67 8.94 11.03
C GLU A 118 -4.46 7.51 10.51
N THR A 119 -5.14 7.15 9.43
CA THR A 119 -5.05 5.83 8.81
C THR A 119 -3.76 5.68 8.01
N LEU A 120 -3.52 6.60 7.06
CA LEU A 120 -2.41 6.48 6.11
C LEU A 120 -1.10 7.02 6.67
N GLY A 121 -1.15 8.03 7.56
CA GLY A 121 0.03 8.66 8.15
C GLY A 121 0.83 9.50 7.16
N GLN A 122 0.19 10.03 6.11
CA GLN A 122 0.78 10.81 5.04
C GLN A 122 -0.02 12.09 4.80
N HIS A 123 0.54 13.05 4.03
CA HIS A 123 -0.16 14.26 3.63
C HIS A 123 -1.43 13.94 2.81
N LEU A 124 -2.39 14.87 2.86
CA LEU A 124 -3.75 14.62 2.34
C LEU A 124 -3.84 14.51 0.82
N ASN A 125 -2.83 14.95 0.07
CA ASN A 125 -2.80 14.81 -1.38
C ASN A 125 -2.65 13.36 -1.84
N ASN A 126 -2.11 12.47 -1.00
CA ASN A 126 -2.00 11.04 -1.30
C ASN A 126 -3.35 10.35 -1.11
N VAL A 127 -4.04 10.16 -2.22
CA VAL A 127 -5.41 9.61 -2.22
C VAL A 127 -5.41 8.19 -2.76
N VAL A 128 -5.76 7.23 -1.91
CA VAL A 128 -5.93 5.82 -2.29
C VAL A 128 -7.35 5.59 -2.77
N MET A 129 -7.51 5.04 -3.97
CA MET A 129 -8.73 4.38 -4.42
C MET A 129 -8.55 2.88 -4.45
N TYR A 130 -9.59 2.14 -4.08
CA TYR A 130 -9.57 0.69 -4.11
C TYR A 130 -10.94 0.10 -4.39
N THR A 131 -10.95 -1.06 -5.05
CA THR A 131 -12.16 -1.76 -5.48
C THR A 131 -12.03 -3.26 -5.21
N PRO A 132 -13.09 -3.95 -4.75
CA PRO A 132 -13.01 -5.37 -4.45
C PRO A 132 -12.94 -6.22 -5.71
N VAL A 133 -12.05 -7.20 -5.73
CA VAL A 133 -12.06 -8.32 -6.66
C VAL A 133 -12.82 -9.45 -6.00
N ARG A 134 -14.00 -9.77 -6.51
CA ARG A 134 -14.85 -10.85 -5.99
C ARG A 134 -14.79 -12.09 -6.88
N ALA A 135 -14.81 -13.25 -6.26
CA ALA A 135 -15.01 -14.52 -6.96
C ALA A 135 -16.35 -14.55 -7.71
N ASP A 136 -16.57 -15.59 -8.51
CA ASP A 136 -17.83 -15.89 -9.20
C ASP A 136 -18.41 -14.69 -9.98
N ARG A 137 -17.54 -14.00 -10.71
CA ARG A 137 -17.90 -12.81 -11.51
C ARG A 137 -18.57 -11.72 -10.68
N GLY A 138 -18.06 -11.50 -9.48
CA GLY A 138 -18.51 -10.43 -8.59
C GLY A 138 -19.59 -10.84 -7.58
N ARG A 139 -20.03 -12.11 -7.56
CA ARG A 139 -21.07 -12.62 -6.63
C ARG A 139 -20.53 -13.36 -5.41
N GLY A 140 -19.30 -13.89 -5.52
CA GLY A 140 -18.63 -14.62 -4.44
C GLY A 140 -17.95 -13.74 -3.41
N GLU A 141 -17.10 -14.36 -2.60
CA GLU A 141 -16.26 -13.68 -1.61
C GLU A 141 -15.28 -12.67 -2.22
N ILE A 142 -14.79 -11.74 -1.44
CA ILE A 142 -13.69 -10.87 -1.81
C ILE A 142 -12.40 -11.69 -1.74
N VAL A 143 -11.65 -11.76 -2.84
CA VAL A 143 -10.38 -12.50 -2.93
C VAL A 143 -9.17 -11.58 -2.97
N ALA A 144 -9.36 -10.34 -3.38
CA ALA A 144 -8.34 -9.29 -3.42
C ALA A 144 -9.00 -7.91 -3.53
N PHE A 145 -8.18 -6.88 -3.42
CA PHE A 145 -8.52 -5.51 -3.82
C PHE A 145 -7.51 -5.03 -4.87
N PHE A 146 -8.00 -4.32 -5.88
CA PHE A 146 -7.15 -3.56 -6.78
C PHE A 146 -7.11 -2.12 -6.30
N CYS A 147 -5.89 -1.59 -6.14
CA CYS A 147 -5.65 -0.32 -5.51
C CYS A 147 -4.83 0.60 -6.42
N VAL A 148 -5.20 1.86 -6.45
CA VAL A 148 -4.44 2.94 -7.09
C VAL A 148 -4.34 4.09 -6.11
N LEU A 149 -3.13 4.47 -5.72
CA LEU A 149 -2.85 5.71 -5.00
C LEU A 149 -2.36 6.73 -6.00
N MET A 150 -2.87 7.95 -5.95
CA MET A 150 -2.36 9.09 -6.72
C MET A 150 -2.17 10.29 -5.82
N HIS A 151 -1.12 11.06 -6.08
CA HIS A 151 -0.96 12.40 -5.51
C HIS A 151 -1.89 13.37 -6.26
N TRP A 152 -3.00 13.75 -5.63
CA TRP A 152 -3.89 14.75 -6.20
C TRP A 152 -3.24 16.14 -6.14
N ILE A 153 -3.39 16.90 -7.22
CA ILE A 153 -2.74 18.21 -7.37
C ILE A 153 -3.16 19.20 -6.28
N ASP A 154 -4.40 19.11 -5.81
CA ASP A 154 -4.94 19.97 -4.76
C ASP A 154 -6.18 19.34 -4.11
N VAL A 155 -6.23 19.36 -2.80
CA VAL A 155 -7.34 18.86 -1.98
C VAL A 155 -7.93 19.96 -1.08
N GLY A 156 -7.74 21.23 -1.45
CA GLY A 156 -8.09 22.39 -0.65
C GLY A 156 -6.96 22.76 0.34
N GLY A 157 -7.33 23.21 1.53
CA GLY A 157 -6.37 23.67 2.52
C GLY A 157 -5.90 25.12 2.27
N ILE A 158 -4.95 25.57 3.13
CA ILE A 158 -4.49 26.97 3.11
C ILE A 158 -3.56 27.28 1.94
N MET A 159 -2.90 26.26 1.38
CA MET A 159 -1.98 26.38 0.25
C MET A 159 -2.33 25.38 -0.85
N VAL A 160 -2.02 25.75 -2.10
CA VAL A 160 -2.08 24.83 -3.23
C VAL A 160 -1.07 23.72 -3.02
N GLY A 161 -1.47 22.45 -3.26
CA GLY A 161 -0.61 21.31 -3.01
C GLY A 161 -0.16 21.28 -1.54
N SER A 162 -1.04 20.87 -0.65
CA SER A 162 -0.83 20.94 0.82
C SER A 162 0.53 20.42 1.29
N CYS A 163 1.16 19.56 0.51
CA CYS A 163 2.49 19.02 0.75
C CYS A 163 3.65 20.04 0.62
N THR A 164 3.39 21.27 0.20
CA THR A 164 4.42 22.31 0.05
C THR A 164 4.28 23.42 1.10
N SER A 165 3.27 23.36 1.96
CA SER A 165 3.05 24.37 2.99
C SER A 165 4.01 24.17 4.16
N THR A 166 4.75 25.23 4.53
CA THR A 166 5.60 25.28 5.73
C THR A 166 4.90 25.91 6.93
N SER A 167 3.65 26.38 6.77
CA SER A 167 2.93 27.14 7.78
C SER A 167 1.77 26.41 8.43
N THR A 168 1.53 25.14 8.08
CA THR A 168 0.48 24.35 8.70
C THR A 168 0.91 23.84 10.07
N THR A 169 0.02 23.94 11.05
CA THR A 169 0.22 23.49 12.44
C THR A 169 -0.77 22.40 12.86
N GLU A 170 -1.74 22.11 12.01
CA GLU A 170 -2.72 21.03 12.21
C GLU A 170 -3.20 20.48 10.87
N ILE A 171 -3.62 19.22 10.86
CA ILE A 171 -4.01 18.50 9.64
C ILE A 171 -5.22 19.12 8.92
N PHE A 172 -6.13 19.79 9.65
CA PHE A 172 -7.33 20.41 9.07
C PHE A 172 -7.02 21.58 8.15
N GLN A 173 -5.83 22.15 8.25
CA GLN A 173 -5.35 23.22 7.35
C GLN A 173 -4.88 22.68 6.00
N GLU A 174 -4.68 21.36 5.86
CA GLU A 174 -4.11 20.74 4.66
C GLU A 174 -5.16 20.35 3.62
N GLY A 175 -6.45 20.34 3.96
CA GLY A 175 -7.51 20.10 3.03
C GLY A 175 -8.55 19.08 3.48
N ILE A 176 -9.33 18.59 2.49
CA ILE A 176 -10.42 17.64 2.75
C ILE A 176 -9.88 16.23 3.02
N GLN A 177 -10.49 15.56 4.00
CA GLN A 177 -10.20 14.15 4.30
C GLN A 177 -11.36 13.26 3.91
N PHE A 178 -11.03 12.13 3.29
CA PHE A 178 -11.93 11.01 3.01
C PHE A 178 -11.47 9.80 3.83
N ARG A 179 -12.37 9.14 4.52
CA ARG A 179 -12.08 7.89 5.22
C ARG A 179 -12.94 6.78 4.66
N SER A 180 -12.38 6.07 3.68
CA SER A 180 -13.00 4.90 3.03
C SER A 180 -14.43 5.17 2.53
N VAL A 181 -14.66 6.36 1.92
CA VAL A 181 -15.96 6.78 1.39
C VAL A 181 -16.18 6.12 0.04
N LYS A 182 -17.42 5.68 -0.26
CA LYS A 182 -17.77 5.14 -1.58
C LYS A 182 -17.92 6.26 -2.60
N LEU A 183 -16.97 6.37 -3.52
CA LEU A 183 -17.03 7.27 -4.67
C LEU A 183 -17.90 6.67 -5.79
N MET A 184 -17.91 5.34 -5.89
CA MET A 184 -18.88 4.59 -6.70
C MET A 184 -19.58 3.54 -5.84
N HIS A 185 -20.87 3.36 -6.06
CA HIS A 185 -21.66 2.33 -5.41
C HIS A 185 -22.28 1.40 -6.45
N ARG A 186 -21.85 0.12 -6.44
CA ARG A 186 -22.31 -0.93 -7.37
C ARG A 186 -22.22 -0.51 -8.84
N GLY A 187 -21.14 0.15 -9.22
CA GLY A 187 -20.89 0.62 -10.57
C GLY A 187 -21.53 1.98 -10.91
N VAL A 188 -22.26 2.60 -9.98
CA VAL A 188 -22.88 3.92 -10.18
C VAL A 188 -22.04 4.98 -9.46
N ARG A 189 -21.66 6.02 -10.19
CA ARG A 189 -20.90 7.16 -9.68
C ARG A 189 -21.76 7.99 -8.72
N SER A 190 -21.17 8.44 -7.62
CA SER A 190 -21.77 9.41 -6.72
C SER A 190 -21.52 10.84 -7.22
N ASP A 191 -22.48 11.45 -7.91
CA ASP A 191 -22.34 12.81 -8.41
C ASP A 191 -22.21 13.85 -7.29
N ASP A 192 -22.77 13.56 -6.10
CA ASP A 192 -22.60 14.41 -4.92
C ASP A 192 -21.13 14.43 -4.46
N MET A 193 -20.49 13.29 -4.42
CA MET A 193 -19.07 13.19 -4.06
C MET A 193 -18.18 13.88 -5.09
N PHE A 194 -18.48 13.75 -6.39
CA PHE A 194 -17.75 14.46 -7.44
C PHE A 194 -17.89 15.97 -7.30
N ARG A 195 -19.11 16.48 -7.06
CA ARG A 195 -19.33 17.92 -6.79
C ARG A 195 -18.55 18.38 -5.56
N MET A 196 -18.54 17.57 -4.49
CA MET A 196 -17.78 17.87 -3.28
C MET A 196 -16.27 17.98 -3.56
N ILE A 197 -15.70 17.04 -4.34
CA ILE A 197 -14.29 17.07 -4.74
C ILE A 197 -14.02 18.34 -5.58
N GLN A 198 -14.84 18.62 -6.59
CA GLN A 198 -14.68 19.77 -7.48
C GLN A 198 -14.74 21.11 -6.75
N CYS A 199 -15.61 21.24 -5.73
CA CYS A 199 -15.73 22.47 -4.93
C CYS A 199 -14.57 22.66 -3.94
N ASN A 200 -13.79 21.62 -3.65
CA ASN A 200 -12.69 21.66 -2.68
C ASN A 200 -11.30 21.60 -3.35
N THR A 201 -11.20 21.94 -4.61
CA THR A 201 -9.94 22.07 -5.33
C THR A 201 -9.90 23.37 -6.14
N ARG A 202 -8.70 23.92 -6.34
CA ARG A 202 -8.46 25.09 -7.20
C ARG A 202 -8.34 24.70 -8.68
N PHE A 203 -8.24 23.38 -8.98
CA PHE A 203 -8.05 22.82 -10.32
C PHE A 203 -9.13 21.78 -10.67
N PRO A 204 -10.42 22.15 -10.69
CA PRO A 204 -11.52 21.18 -10.78
C PRO A 204 -11.50 20.33 -12.05
N GLU A 205 -11.16 20.89 -13.21
CA GLU A 205 -11.10 20.14 -14.47
C GLU A 205 -9.94 19.14 -14.49
N MET A 206 -8.75 19.58 -14.10
CA MET A 206 -7.54 18.74 -14.06
C MET A 206 -7.71 17.61 -13.04
N LEU A 207 -8.17 17.92 -11.82
CA LEU A 207 -8.37 16.91 -10.79
C LEU A 207 -9.48 15.93 -11.19
N THR A 208 -10.57 16.39 -11.81
CA THR A 208 -11.63 15.49 -12.29
C THR A 208 -11.06 14.47 -13.30
N GLY A 209 -10.20 14.93 -14.22
CA GLY A 209 -9.54 14.04 -15.18
C GLY A 209 -8.66 12.99 -14.49
N ASP A 210 -7.88 13.37 -13.48
CA ASP A 210 -7.05 12.43 -12.71
C ASP A 210 -7.90 11.44 -11.90
N VAL A 211 -9.00 11.91 -11.27
CA VAL A 211 -9.96 11.07 -10.54
C VAL A 211 -10.59 10.02 -11.48
N GLU A 212 -11.00 10.41 -12.67
CA GLU A 212 -11.57 9.50 -13.67
C GLU A 212 -10.53 8.48 -14.16
N ALA A 213 -9.29 8.91 -14.40
CA ALA A 213 -8.18 8.01 -14.76
C ALA A 213 -7.89 7.00 -13.63
N GLN A 214 -7.93 7.44 -12.36
CA GLN A 214 -7.73 6.60 -11.19
C GLN A 214 -8.85 5.56 -11.03
N ILE A 215 -10.13 5.96 -11.20
CA ILE A 215 -11.28 5.05 -11.20
C ILE A 215 -11.15 4.03 -12.33
N ALA A 216 -10.85 4.48 -13.55
CA ALA A 216 -10.70 3.61 -14.70
C ALA A 216 -9.57 2.56 -14.48
N GLY A 217 -8.45 3.00 -13.89
CA GLY A 217 -7.36 2.13 -13.48
C GLY A 217 -7.79 1.07 -12.47
N CYS A 218 -8.53 1.47 -11.43
CA CYS A 218 -9.09 0.56 -10.43
C CYS A 218 -10.01 -0.49 -11.07
N LEU A 219 -10.97 -0.06 -11.88
CA LEU A 219 -11.96 -0.95 -12.48
C LEU A 219 -11.34 -1.92 -13.50
N LEU A 220 -10.45 -1.42 -14.36
CA LEU A 220 -9.75 -2.26 -15.33
C LEU A 220 -8.85 -3.29 -14.64
N GLY A 221 -8.08 -2.87 -13.64
CA GLY A 221 -7.22 -3.77 -12.87
C GLY A 221 -8.02 -4.83 -12.11
N ARG A 222 -9.13 -4.45 -11.48
CA ARG A 222 -10.08 -5.40 -10.87
C ARG A 222 -10.55 -6.45 -11.87
N ASP A 223 -10.95 -6.03 -13.08
CA ASP A 223 -11.47 -6.94 -14.09
C ASP A 223 -10.39 -7.90 -14.59
N MET A 224 -9.16 -7.42 -14.77
CA MET A 224 -8.01 -8.26 -15.16
C MET A 224 -7.69 -9.29 -14.08
N VAL A 225 -7.63 -8.92 -12.79
CA VAL A 225 -7.44 -9.88 -11.70
C VAL A 225 -8.64 -10.84 -11.61
N GLY A 226 -9.86 -10.34 -11.78
CA GLY A 226 -11.07 -11.17 -11.84
C GLY A 226 -11.04 -12.22 -12.96
N GLN A 227 -10.44 -11.90 -14.11
CA GLN A 227 -10.22 -12.89 -15.21
C GLN A 227 -9.23 -13.98 -14.79
N VAL A 228 -8.16 -13.63 -14.08
CA VAL A 228 -7.21 -14.63 -13.54
C VAL A 228 -7.92 -15.56 -12.56
N VAL A 229 -8.68 -15.00 -11.60
CA VAL A 229 -9.48 -15.79 -10.64
C VAL A 229 -10.51 -16.66 -11.34
N GLY A 230 -11.21 -16.12 -12.33
CA GLY A 230 -12.22 -16.87 -13.12
C GLY A 230 -11.63 -18.01 -13.94
N LYS A 231 -10.40 -17.83 -14.46
CA LYS A 231 -9.72 -18.83 -15.30
C LYS A 231 -9.14 -19.99 -14.49
N TYR A 232 -8.51 -19.66 -13.36
CA TYR A 232 -7.74 -20.65 -12.60
C TYR A 232 -8.44 -21.13 -11.32
N GLY A 233 -9.48 -20.43 -10.87
CA GLY A 233 -10.20 -20.67 -9.63
C GLY A 233 -9.52 -20.03 -8.42
N VAL A 234 -10.31 -19.82 -7.35
CA VAL A 234 -9.90 -19.13 -6.14
C VAL A 234 -8.74 -19.86 -5.43
N GLU A 235 -8.80 -21.19 -5.34
CA GLU A 235 -7.79 -21.98 -4.63
C GLU A 235 -6.40 -21.87 -5.27
N ARG A 236 -6.31 -21.95 -6.60
CA ARG A 236 -5.05 -21.77 -7.30
C ARG A 236 -4.53 -20.34 -7.25
N PHE A 237 -5.43 -19.37 -7.30
CA PHE A 237 -5.08 -17.96 -7.08
C PHE A 237 -4.43 -17.77 -5.71
N ARG A 238 -5.06 -18.26 -4.63
CA ARG A 238 -4.52 -18.19 -3.27
C ARG A 238 -3.19 -18.93 -3.14
N ALA A 239 -3.09 -20.12 -3.70
CA ALA A 239 -1.84 -20.90 -3.69
C ALA A 239 -0.70 -20.15 -4.40
N ALA A 240 -0.98 -19.48 -5.53
CA ALA A 240 0.01 -18.67 -6.23
C ALA A 240 0.45 -17.45 -5.39
N VAL A 241 -0.48 -16.75 -4.73
CA VAL A 241 -0.17 -15.63 -3.83
C VAL A 241 0.71 -16.10 -2.67
N ILE A 242 0.37 -17.19 -2.00
CA ILE A 242 1.18 -17.78 -0.93
C ILE A 242 2.59 -18.14 -1.44
N ALA A 243 2.68 -18.76 -2.63
CA ALA A 243 3.96 -19.12 -3.22
C ALA A 243 4.83 -17.89 -3.56
N MET A 244 4.21 -16.77 -3.96
CA MET A 244 4.90 -15.48 -4.17
C MET A 244 5.49 -14.95 -2.86
N TRP A 245 4.70 -14.91 -1.79
CA TRP A 245 5.17 -14.47 -0.47
C TRP A 245 6.25 -15.39 0.10
N ASP A 246 6.08 -16.70 -0.03
CA ASP A 246 7.09 -17.68 0.43
C ASP A 246 8.41 -17.54 -0.34
N HIS A 247 8.34 -17.23 -1.63
CA HIS A 247 9.54 -16.95 -2.42
C HIS A 247 10.27 -15.70 -1.89
N ALA A 248 9.57 -14.58 -1.74
CA ALA A 248 10.14 -13.35 -1.21
C ALA A 248 10.70 -13.55 0.22
N ARG A 249 9.92 -14.23 1.09
CA ARG A 249 10.34 -14.58 2.46
C ARG A 249 11.62 -15.39 2.48
N ARG A 250 11.78 -16.38 1.58
CA ARG A 250 13.02 -17.16 1.50
C ARG A 250 14.21 -16.30 1.09
N LEU A 251 14.05 -15.42 0.10
CA LEU A 251 15.13 -14.52 -0.33
C LEU A 251 15.53 -13.55 0.78
N SER A 252 14.57 -12.93 1.44
CA SER A 252 14.82 -12.04 2.58
C SER A 252 15.53 -12.78 3.72
N ARG A 253 15.12 -14.02 4.03
CA ARG A 253 15.78 -14.84 5.04
C ARG A 253 17.23 -15.14 4.68
N MET A 254 17.52 -15.58 3.47
CA MET A 254 18.88 -15.83 3.01
C MET A 254 19.76 -14.58 3.12
N ALA A 255 19.23 -13.43 2.76
CA ALA A 255 19.95 -12.16 2.84
C ALA A 255 20.22 -11.76 4.29
N VAL A 256 19.24 -11.89 5.20
CA VAL A 256 19.40 -11.60 6.63
C VAL A 256 20.39 -12.56 7.30
N GLU A 257 20.36 -13.86 6.96
CA GLU A 257 21.29 -14.86 7.48
C GLU A 257 22.74 -14.59 7.03
N ALA A 258 22.93 -14.03 5.83
CA ALA A 258 24.23 -13.68 5.28
C ALA A 258 24.77 -12.32 5.79
N ALA A 259 23.89 -11.45 6.29
CA ALA A 259 24.27 -10.13 6.77
C ALA A 259 25.05 -10.20 8.12
N PRO A 260 25.93 -9.23 8.40
CA PRO A 260 26.61 -9.14 9.68
C PRO A 260 25.60 -8.99 10.83
N ARG A 261 25.77 -9.80 11.89
CA ARG A 261 24.95 -9.68 13.11
C ARG A 261 25.46 -8.56 13.98
N GLY A 262 24.55 -7.84 14.63
CA GLY A 262 24.89 -6.75 15.53
C GLY A 262 23.84 -5.69 15.63
N GLU A 263 24.20 -4.62 16.31
CA GLU A 263 23.44 -3.37 16.36
C GLU A 263 24.25 -2.28 15.63
N PHE A 264 23.59 -1.63 14.70
CA PHE A 264 24.17 -0.59 13.84
C PHE A 264 23.37 0.69 14.04
N SER A 265 24.07 1.83 14.08
CA SER A 265 23.42 3.13 14.29
C SER A 265 23.69 4.07 13.13
N GLY A 266 22.63 4.72 12.66
CA GLY A 266 22.69 5.80 11.69
C GLY A 266 22.21 7.10 12.29
N TYR A 267 22.76 8.21 11.82
CA TYR A 267 22.41 9.53 12.29
C TYR A 267 22.40 10.55 11.17
N ALA A 268 21.31 11.33 11.08
CA ALA A 268 21.15 12.43 10.14
C ALA A 268 20.34 13.56 10.78
N PHE A 269 20.16 14.64 10.06
CA PHE A 269 19.36 15.79 10.47
C PHE A 269 18.52 16.27 9.30
N LEU A 270 17.32 16.80 9.60
CA LEU A 270 16.66 17.77 8.76
C LEU A 270 17.14 19.15 9.16
N ASP A 271 17.25 20.06 8.21
CA ASP A 271 17.77 21.42 8.47
C ASP A 271 16.93 22.19 9.47
N ASN A 272 15.58 21.97 9.45
CA ASN A 272 14.62 22.57 10.37
C ASN A 272 13.27 21.84 10.29
N ASP A 273 12.27 22.28 11.08
CA ASP A 273 10.92 21.72 11.11
C ASP A 273 9.90 22.47 10.23
N GLY A 274 10.38 23.48 9.47
CA GLY A 274 9.51 24.36 8.68
C GLY A 274 8.92 25.54 9.46
N VAL A 275 9.07 25.57 10.79
CA VAL A 275 8.61 26.64 11.69
C VAL A 275 9.78 27.26 12.42
N HIS A 276 10.62 26.45 13.04
CA HIS A 276 11.81 26.89 13.78
C HIS A 276 13.04 26.69 12.88
N MET A 277 13.34 27.72 12.07
CA MET A 277 14.39 27.67 11.04
C MET A 277 15.82 27.61 11.60
N ASP A 278 15.99 27.85 12.88
CA ASP A 278 17.26 27.86 13.61
C ASP A 278 17.57 26.53 14.34
N ARG A 279 16.71 25.52 14.19
CA ARG A 279 16.83 24.24 14.90
C ARG A 279 16.81 23.08 13.94
N THR A 280 17.88 22.28 13.97
CA THR A 280 17.91 21.01 13.24
C THR A 280 17.02 19.96 13.92
N VAL A 281 16.45 19.06 13.11
CA VAL A 281 15.62 17.94 13.58
C VAL A 281 16.45 16.66 13.50
N PRO A 282 16.80 16.03 14.63
CA PRO A 282 17.61 14.82 14.63
C PRO A 282 16.81 13.60 14.14
N VAL A 283 17.48 12.80 13.31
CA VAL A 283 16.99 11.51 12.79
C VAL A 283 18.00 10.44 13.20
N GLY A 284 17.80 9.84 14.37
CA GLY A 284 18.62 8.75 14.88
C GLY A 284 17.90 7.41 14.73
N VAL A 285 18.55 6.42 14.14
CA VAL A 285 17.99 5.07 14.00
C VAL A 285 18.98 4.02 14.46
N ARG A 286 18.47 2.94 15.06
CA ARG A 286 19.24 1.75 15.36
C ARG A 286 18.66 0.57 14.57
N VAL A 287 19.53 -0.21 13.94
CA VAL A 287 19.15 -1.41 13.19
C VAL A 287 19.81 -2.60 13.87
N ARG A 288 18.99 -3.53 14.39
CA ARG A 288 19.48 -4.78 15.00
C ARG A 288 19.25 -5.94 14.07
N LEU A 289 20.31 -6.72 13.82
CA LEU A 289 20.25 -7.99 13.07
C LEU A 289 20.72 -9.13 13.98
N ASP A 290 19.85 -10.08 14.26
CA ASP A 290 20.17 -11.26 15.07
C ASP A 290 20.43 -12.52 14.21
N GLY A 291 20.37 -12.38 12.87
CA GLY A 291 20.49 -13.45 11.90
C GLY A 291 19.14 -14.16 11.60
N LYS A 292 18.04 -13.71 12.22
CA LYS A 292 16.69 -14.21 11.96
C LYS A 292 15.70 -13.07 11.66
N ARG A 293 15.87 -11.95 12.31
CA ARG A 293 15.00 -10.77 12.22
C ARG A 293 15.82 -9.50 12.06
N ILE A 294 15.15 -8.49 11.55
CA ILE A 294 15.64 -7.12 11.43
C ILE A 294 14.72 -6.26 12.29
N THR A 295 15.28 -5.54 13.24
CA THR A 295 14.52 -4.55 14.01
C THR A 295 15.04 -3.16 13.66
N VAL A 296 14.15 -2.27 13.24
CA VAL A 296 14.44 -0.85 13.06
C VAL A 296 13.82 -0.09 14.22
N ASP A 297 14.68 0.46 15.07
CA ASP A 297 14.29 1.21 16.27
C ASP A 297 14.51 2.71 16.05
N TYR A 298 13.45 3.48 16.23
CA TYR A 298 13.37 4.93 16.06
C TYR A 298 13.30 5.69 17.40
N ALA A 299 13.73 5.11 18.51
CA ALA A 299 13.62 5.78 19.82
C ALA A 299 14.36 7.13 19.85
N ASP A 300 15.45 7.27 19.07
CA ASP A 300 16.30 8.45 19.04
C ASP A 300 15.93 9.50 17.97
N VAL A 301 14.78 9.35 17.30
CA VAL A 301 14.26 10.42 16.43
C VAL A 301 13.59 11.52 17.26
N ALA A 302 13.50 12.73 16.69
CA ALA A 302 12.84 13.85 17.33
C ALA A 302 11.40 13.55 17.75
N ASP A 303 10.93 14.25 18.77
CA ASP A 303 9.51 14.27 19.12
C ASP A 303 8.69 14.91 18.00
N GLN A 304 7.37 14.73 18.04
CA GLN A 304 6.44 15.35 17.09
C GLN A 304 6.71 16.84 16.96
N LEU A 305 6.81 17.31 15.72
CA LEU A 305 7.11 18.69 15.38
C LEU A 305 5.83 19.53 15.34
N SER A 306 5.98 20.82 15.62
CA SER A 306 4.86 21.78 15.52
C SER A 306 4.50 22.14 14.09
N GLY A 307 5.43 22.01 13.16
CA GLY A 307 5.26 22.22 11.72
C GLY A 307 4.89 20.94 10.94
N PRO A 308 4.78 21.04 9.63
CA PRO A 308 4.23 19.97 8.77
C PRO A 308 5.20 18.79 8.48
N MET A 309 6.39 18.82 9.04
CA MET A 309 7.39 17.74 8.85
C MET A 309 7.15 16.56 9.81
N ASN A 310 5.93 16.04 9.81
CA ASN A 310 5.56 14.83 10.55
C ASN A 310 5.00 13.77 9.60
N ALA A 311 5.00 12.53 10.07
CA ALA A 311 4.24 11.42 9.48
C ALA A 311 3.62 10.58 10.60
N GLY A 312 2.48 9.98 10.35
CA GLY A 312 1.93 8.96 11.21
C GLY A 312 2.74 7.65 11.10
N ARG A 313 2.59 6.74 12.07
CA ARG A 313 3.36 5.48 12.12
C ARG A 313 3.38 4.71 10.80
N ASN A 314 2.24 4.56 10.12
CA ASN A 314 2.13 3.79 8.89
C ASN A 314 2.85 4.43 7.71
N GLY A 315 2.67 5.73 7.50
CA GLY A 315 3.29 6.50 6.43
C GLY A 315 4.72 6.96 6.74
N GLY A 316 5.11 6.95 8.01
CA GLY A 316 6.43 7.35 8.52
C GLY A 316 7.34 6.17 8.78
N ALA A 317 7.42 5.74 10.05
CA ALA A 317 8.37 4.73 10.50
C ALA A 317 8.27 3.41 9.74
N VAL A 318 7.05 2.89 9.54
CA VAL A 318 6.84 1.62 8.84
C VAL A 318 7.22 1.73 7.37
N ALA A 319 6.80 2.80 6.68
CA ALA A 319 7.12 3.00 5.28
C ALA A 319 8.63 3.15 5.06
N ALA A 320 9.31 3.98 5.86
CA ALA A 320 10.76 4.18 5.75
C ALA A 320 11.54 2.88 5.99
N ALA A 321 11.18 2.10 7.02
CA ALA A 321 11.81 0.80 7.28
C ALA A 321 11.60 -0.17 6.12
N ARG A 322 10.38 -0.33 5.62
CA ARG A 322 10.06 -1.22 4.49
C ARG A 322 10.84 -0.85 3.24
N ILE A 323 10.93 0.44 2.91
CA ILE A 323 11.70 0.92 1.76
C ILE A 323 13.18 0.54 1.91
N ALA A 324 13.81 0.90 3.05
CA ALA A 324 15.22 0.62 3.29
C ALA A 324 15.53 -0.88 3.21
N ILE A 325 14.71 -1.72 3.86
CA ILE A 325 14.88 -3.18 3.86
C ILE A 325 14.73 -3.77 2.45
N LYS A 326 13.77 -3.28 1.65
CA LYS A 326 13.62 -3.69 0.25
C LYS A 326 14.88 -3.39 -0.56
N TYR A 327 15.44 -2.19 -0.43
CA TYR A 327 16.68 -1.81 -1.12
C TYR A 327 17.89 -2.65 -0.68
N LEU A 328 17.98 -2.99 0.60
CA LEU A 328 19.13 -3.73 1.13
C LEU A 328 19.11 -5.22 0.75
N PHE A 329 17.94 -5.86 0.80
CA PHE A 329 17.88 -7.32 0.80
C PHE A 329 17.27 -7.96 -0.45
N SER A 330 16.42 -7.22 -1.21
CA SER A 330 15.80 -7.78 -2.41
C SER A 330 15.43 -6.72 -3.47
N PRO A 331 16.37 -5.84 -3.90
CA PRO A 331 16.05 -4.67 -4.76
C PRO A 331 15.49 -5.05 -6.13
N GLU A 332 15.92 -6.18 -6.70
CA GLU A 332 15.54 -6.59 -8.06
C GLU A 332 14.20 -7.34 -8.13
N GLU A 333 13.76 -7.90 -7.03
CA GLU A 333 12.52 -8.70 -6.98
C GLU A 333 11.27 -7.80 -6.92
N PRO A 334 10.14 -8.24 -7.48
CA PRO A 334 8.87 -7.55 -7.28
C PRO A 334 8.53 -7.42 -5.79
N LEU A 335 8.03 -6.27 -5.39
CA LEU A 335 7.63 -6.04 -4.01
C LEU A 335 6.36 -6.84 -3.67
N THR A 336 6.42 -7.55 -2.54
CA THR A 336 5.29 -8.30 -1.96
C THR A 336 5.33 -8.19 -0.43
N GLU A 337 4.27 -8.60 0.26
CA GLU A 337 4.28 -8.64 1.73
C GLU A 337 5.34 -9.57 2.31
N GLY A 338 5.69 -10.65 1.59
CA GLY A 338 6.72 -11.61 2.02
C GLY A 338 8.12 -11.01 2.20
N ASP A 339 8.41 -9.86 1.59
CA ASP A 339 9.66 -9.13 1.79
C ASP A 339 9.84 -8.62 3.23
N PHE A 340 8.75 -8.43 3.96
CA PHE A 340 8.72 -7.75 5.26
C PHE A 340 8.46 -8.66 6.46
N ASP A 341 8.32 -9.95 6.26
CA ASP A 341 8.04 -10.95 7.31
C ASP A 341 9.06 -10.95 8.46
N LEU A 342 10.30 -10.57 8.16
CA LEU A 342 11.39 -10.57 9.12
C LEU A 342 11.63 -9.19 9.75
N LEU A 343 10.84 -8.19 9.35
CA LEU A 343 11.00 -6.79 9.81
C LEU A 343 10.13 -6.50 11.02
N ASP A 344 10.75 -6.02 12.07
CA ASP A 344 10.11 -5.39 13.22
C ASP A 344 10.40 -3.89 13.23
N VAL A 345 9.37 -3.08 13.52
CA VAL A 345 9.49 -1.62 13.60
C VAL A 345 9.11 -1.16 14.99
N GLU A 346 10.07 -0.61 15.71
CA GLU A 346 9.92 -0.08 17.05
C GLU A 346 9.98 1.46 17.01
N ILE A 347 8.91 2.12 17.46
CA ILE A 347 8.85 3.57 17.60
C ILE A 347 7.89 3.95 18.72
N PRO A 348 8.28 4.82 19.66
CA PRO A 348 7.36 5.41 20.62
C PRO A 348 6.29 6.27 19.93
N GLU A 349 5.11 6.38 20.53
CA GLU A 349 4.11 7.35 20.09
C GLU A 349 4.57 8.79 20.30
N GLY A 350 4.08 9.72 19.49
CA GLY A 350 4.40 11.14 19.62
C GLY A 350 5.80 11.53 19.10
N LYS A 351 6.41 10.67 18.29
CA LYS A 351 7.60 11.01 17.50
C LYS A 351 7.19 11.58 16.14
N PHE A 352 8.07 12.32 15.48
CA PHE A 352 7.73 12.93 14.18
C PHE A 352 7.43 11.89 13.07
N LEU A 353 7.86 10.63 13.23
CA LEU A 353 7.53 9.49 12.34
C LEU A 353 6.38 8.61 12.88
N SER A 354 5.77 8.99 14.00
CA SER A 354 4.58 8.37 14.60
C SER A 354 3.71 9.43 15.27
N ALA A 355 3.53 10.54 14.59
CA ALA A 355 2.82 11.70 15.10
C ALA A 355 1.33 11.39 15.38
N HIS A 356 0.76 12.15 16.32
CA HIS A 356 -0.65 12.04 16.66
C HIS A 356 -1.56 12.46 15.52
N ARG A 357 -2.81 12.00 15.54
CA ARG A 357 -3.81 12.11 14.46
C ARG A 357 -4.07 13.54 13.93
N ASN A 358 -3.86 14.57 14.74
CA ASN A 358 -4.14 15.96 14.35
C ASN A 358 -2.86 16.70 13.91
N ALA A 359 -1.70 16.06 13.96
CA ALA A 359 -0.45 16.67 13.53
C ALA A 359 -0.51 17.04 12.04
N PRO A 360 0.11 18.15 11.64
CA PRO A 360 0.26 18.48 10.22
C PRO A 360 1.25 17.52 9.57
N LEU A 361 0.92 17.01 8.39
CA LEU A 361 1.69 15.99 7.66
C LEU A 361 2.16 16.46 6.28
N GLY A 362 1.94 17.73 5.95
CA GLY A 362 2.11 18.28 4.60
C GLY A 362 3.48 18.03 3.97
N LEU A 363 4.55 18.00 4.76
CA LEU A 363 5.91 17.74 4.28
C LEU A 363 6.41 16.32 4.60
N SER A 364 5.52 15.36 4.84
CA SER A 364 5.89 13.96 5.11
C SER A 364 6.81 13.36 4.03
N GLY A 365 6.63 13.74 2.77
CA GLY A 365 7.47 13.29 1.67
C GLY A 365 8.94 13.74 1.72
N HIS A 366 9.28 14.78 2.50
CA HIS A 366 10.65 15.30 2.59
C HIS A 366 11.51 14.55 3.62
N MET A 367 10.90 14.06 4.69
CA MET A 367 11.65 13.42 5.77
C MET A 367 11.79 11.90 5.57
N ILE A 368 10.91 11.27 4.81
CA ILE A 368 11.00 9.82 4.55
C ILE A 368 12.29 9.46 3.81
N PRO A 369 12.72 10.14 2.72
CA PRO A 369 13.98 9.86 2.07
C PRO A 369 15.20 9.99 3.00
N THR A 370 15.25 11.05 3.83
CA THR A 370 16.33 11.22 4.83
C THR A 370 16.33 10.08 5.84
N THR A 371 15.15 9.64 6.30
CA THR A 371 15.03 8.51 7.23
C THR A 371 15.50 7.20 6.59
N VAL A 372 15.09 6.93 5.34
CA VAL A 372 15.55 5.77 4.57
C VAL A 372 17.07 5.79 4.42
N ASP A 373 17.65 6.92 4.00
CA ASP A 373 19.10 7.08 3.86
C ASP A 373 19.82 6.86 5.19
N THR A 374 19.23 7.31 6.30
CA THR A 374 19.80 7.07 7.64
C THR A 374 19.84 5.58 8.01
N ILE A 375 18.80 4.81 7.66
CA ILE A 375 18.79 3.36 7.83
C ILE A 375 19.85 2.70 6.94
N LEU A 376 19.93 3.12 5.66
CA LEU A 376 20.90 2.58 4.70
C LEU A 376 22.35 2.86 5.14
N ARG A 377 22.61 4.03 5.72
CA ARG A 377 23.95 4.39 6.26
C ARG A 377 24.31 3.64 7.54
N ALA A 378 23.33 3.20 8.31
CA ALA A 378 23.58 2.39 9.50
C ALA A 378 24.08 0.99 9.12
N MET A 379 23.70 0.48 7.96
CA MET A 379 24.00 -0.89 7.47
C MET A 379 25.22 -0.90 6.53
#